data_c82d402dcf3d9c1ac10039433f045c9d
#
_entry.id   c82d402dcf3d9c1ac10039433f045c9d
#
_cell.length_a   1.000
_cell.length_b   1.000
_cell.length_c   1.000
_cell.angle_alpha   90.00
_cell.angle_beta   90.00
_cell.angle_gamma   90.00
#
_symmetry.space_group_name_H-M   'P 1'
#
loop_
_entity.id
_entity.type
_entity.pdbx_description
1 polymer ?
#
loop_
_entity_poly.entity_id
_entity_poly.type
_entity_poly.pdbx_seq_one_letter_code
_entity_poly.pdbx_strand_id
1 'polypeptide(L)'
;MTEKQKNLVIRSITGVLFVVCMVSCFLNPRAMVFLFALITGLSIWEYCGLVNQKEDVTVNRFITTVAGVYFFLAVAGFRTGIVGNFVVFVPYLLTIIYLFIGGLYTANKNAINDWAYTMLSQMYIALPFSMINVLAFETSAFDGQIHYDMLLPLSVFIFLWTNDTGAYCSGSLFGKHKLFPRISTAKSWEGSIGGGIFVIIAAIIIGYIANDGEAHRLSILGWVGLGVVVAVFGTWGDLVESLFKRTLGVKDSGNILPGHGGMLDRFDSSLMAIPAAVIYLYTLQLFG
;
A
#
# COMPACT_ATOMS: atom_id res chain seq x y z
N MET A 1 5.16 30.29 20.27
CA MET A 1 4.97 28.83 20.05
C MET A 1 6.27 28.12 20.36
N THR A 2 6.23 27.09 21.21
CA THR A 2 7.41 26.24 21.44
C THR A 2 7.68 25.41 20.19
N GLU A 3 8.93 24.94 19.99
CA GLU A 3 9.26 24.04 18.84
C GLU A 3 8.36 22.80 18.80
N LYS A 4 8.02 22.24 19.96
CA LYS A 4 7.10 21.10 20.08
C LYS A 4 5.69 21.42 19.56
N GLN A 5 5.17 22.62 19.84
CA GLN A 5 3.88 23.07 19.33
C GLN A 5 3.92 23.30 17.81
N LYS A 6 5.01 23.91 17.30
CA LYS A 6 5.21 24.11 15.86
C LYS A 6 5.24 22.77 15.10
N ASN A 7 5.98 21.80 15.60
CA ASN A 7 6.04 20.46 15.01
C ASN A 7 4.69 19.75 15.05
N LEU A 8 3.91 19.89 16.13
CA LEU A 8 2.57 19.32 16.23
C LEU A 8 1.63 19.92 15.17
N VAL A 9 1.64 21.26 15.01
CA VAL A 9 0.81 21.96 14.00
C VAL A 9 1.19 21.52 12.58
N ILE A 10 2.49 21.47 12.25
CA ILE A 10 2.96 21.01 10.94
C ILE A 10 2.46 19.58 10.67
N ARG A 11 2.62 18.68 11.62
CA ARG A 11 2.15 17.30 11.49
C ARG A 11 0.63 17.21 11.28
N SER A 12 -0.16 17.98 12.05
CA SER A 12 -1.61 17.97 11.89
C SER A 12 -2.03 18.50 10.52
N ILE A 13 -1.46 19.61 10.05
CA ILE A 13 -1.77 20.18 8.74
C ILE A 13 -1.38 19.20 7.62
N THR A 14 -0.16 18.63 7.67
CA THR A 14 0.30 17.68 6.65
C THR A 14 -0.59 16.42 6.63
N GLY A 15 -0.99 15.91 7.79
CA GLY A 15 -1.89 14.75 7.89
C GLY A 15 -3.28 15.03 7.30
N VAL A 16 -3.88 16.18 7.61
CA VAL A 16 -5.17 16.58 7.04
C VAL A 16 -5.07 16.76 5.53
N LEU A 17 -4.04 17.46 5.04
CA LEU A 17 -3.82 17.65 3.61
C LEU A 17 -3.62 16.32 2.89
N PHE A 18 -2.90 15.38 3.49
CA PHE A 18 -2.70 14.03 2.95
C PHE A 18 -4.05 13.30 2.78
N VAL A 19 -4.89 13.26 3.83
CA VAL A 19 -6.19 12.60 3.78
C VAL A 19 -7.10 13.28 2.76
N VAL A 20 -7.17 14.61 2.74
CA VAL A 20 -7.98 15.37 1.76
C VAL A 20 -7.51 15.09 0.33
N CYS A 21 -6.20 15.11 0.08
CA CYS A 21 -5.63 14.79 -1.22
C CYS A 21 -5.99 13.36 -1.66
N MET A 22 -5.81 12.37 -0.77
CA MET A 22 -6.16 10.98 -1.03
C MET A 22 -7.64 10.83 -1.40
N VAL A 23 -8.55 11.33 -0.55
CA VAL A 23 -10.00 11.23 -0.80
C VAL A 23 -10.39 11.95 -2.10
N SER A 24 -9.87 13.15 -2.34
CA SER A 24 -10.16 13.91 -3.57
C SER A 24 -9.70 13.18 -4.83
N CYS A 25 -8.54 12.50 -4.77
CA CYS A 25 -8.06 11.73 -5.92
C CYS A 25 -8.91 10.50 -6.20
N PHE A 26 -9.49 9.86 -5.18
CA PHE A 26 -10.42 8.75 -5.39
C PHE A 26 -11.74 9.16 -6.03
N LEU A 27 -12.13 10.46 -6.01
CA LEU A 27 -13.34 10.93 -6.70
C LEU A 27 -13.21 10.87 -8.23
N ASN A 28 -11.99 10.76 -8.77
CA ASN A 28 -11.74 10.71 -10.20
C ASN A 28 -10.77 9.58 -10.55
N PRO A 29 -11.15 8.64 -11.45
CA PRO A 29 -10.31 7.49 -11.79
C PRO A 29 -8.95 7.88 -12.33
N ARG A 30 -8.84 8.94 -13.14
CA ARG A 30 -7.56 9.41 -13.68
C ARG A 30 -6.66 10.00 -12.60
N ALA A 31 -7.25 10.76 -11.67
CA ALA A 31 -6.52 11.34 -10.54
C ALA A 31 -5.99 10.24 -9.59
N MET A 32 -6.79 9.20 -9.32
CA MET A 32 -6.38 8.04 -8.53
C MET A 32 -5.21 7.32 -9.19
N VAL A 33 -5.30 6.99 -10.49
CA VAL A 33 -4.21 6.33 -11.23
C VAL A 33 -2.95 7.19 -11.21
N PHE A 34 -3.05 8.49 -11.44
CA PHE A 34 -1.90 9.40 -11.40
C PHE A 34 -1.25 9.46 -10.00
N LEU A 35 -2.06 9.61 -8.95
CA LEU A 35 -1.58 9.65 -7.57
C LEU A 35 -0.83 8.37 -7.20
N PHE A 36 -1.42 7.20 -7.49
CA PHE A 36 -0.78 5.92 -7.13
C PHE A 36 0.43 5.59 -8.01
N ALA A 37 0.48 6.05 -9.26
CA ALA A 37 1.70 5.99 -10.07
C ALA A 37 2.84 6.79 -9.43
N LEU A 38 2.53 8.01 -8.93
CA LEU A 38 3.49 8.85 -8.22
C LEU A 38 3.94 8.20 -6.89
N ILE A 39 2.99 7.70 -6.08
CA ILE A 39 3.28 7.00 -4.82
C ILE A 39 4.18 5.78 -5.09
N THR A 40 3.86 4.98 -6.11
CA THR A 40 4.67 3.81 -6.50
C THR A 40 6.09 4.24 -6.84
N GLY A 41 6.25 5.26 -7.67
CA GLY A 41 7.56 5.78 -8.08
C GLY A 41 8.38 6.30 -6.89
N LEU A 42 7.78 7.14 -6.04
CA LEU A 42 8.45 7.69 -4.87
C LEU A 42 8.83 6.60 -3.86
N SER A 43 7.95 5.64 -3.61
CA SER A 43 8.23 4.53 -2.68
C SER A 43 9.36 3.62 -3.17
N ILE A 44 9.40 3.29 -4.47
CA ILE A 44 10.51 2.51 -5.05
C ILE A 44 11.79 3.33 -5.03
N TRP A 45 11.70 4.63 -5.33
CA TRP A 45 12.85 5.53 -5.29
C TRP A 45 13.46 5.61 -3.89
N GLU A 46 12.65 5.75 -2.85
CA GLU A 46 13.11 5.71 -1.45
C GLU A 46 13.71 4.34 -1.10
N TYR A 47 13.00 3.26 -1.41
CA TYR A 47 13.46 1.89 -1.17
C TYR A 47 14.84 1.63 -1.78
N CYS A 48 15.03 1.93 -3.08
CA CYS A 48 16.32 1.76 -3.75
C CYS A 48 17.41 2.63 -3.12
N GLY A 49 17.06 3.85 -2.65
CA GLY A 49 17.99 4.71 -1.94
C GLY A 49 18.45 4.11 -0.60
N LEU A 50 17.56 3.41 0.10
CA LEU A 50 17.89 2.74 1.36
C LEU A 50 18.78 1.51 1.14
N VAL A 51 18.41 0.62 0.22
CA VAL A 51 19.18 -0.62 0.00
C VAL A 51 20.57 -0.34 -0.55
N ASN A 52 20.73 0.72 -1.35
CA ASN A 52 22.03 1.15 -1.87
C ASN A 52 22.96 1.78 -0.81
N GLN A 53 22.52 1.92 0.44
CA GLN A 53 23.43 2.27 1.55
C GLN A 53 24.27 1.07 2.02
N LYS A 54 23.91 -0.16 1.60
CA LYS A 54 24.69 -1.35 1.88
C LYS A 54 25.89 -1.40 0.93
N GLU A 55 27.06 -1.78 1.46
CA GLU A 55 28.34 -1.81 0.71
C GLU A 55 28.35 -2.79 -0.48
N ASP A 56 27.47 -3.81 -0.43
CA ASP A 56 27.39 -4.90 -1.42
C ASP A 56 26.16 -4.83 -2.32
N VAL A 57 25.48 -3.67 -2.37
CA VAL A 57 24.24 -3.46 -3.14
C VAL A 57 24.34 -2.20 -4.01
N THR A 58 24.06 -2.37 -5.30
CA THR A 58 24.05 -1.28 -6.30
C THR A 58 22.87 -1.42 -7.25
N VAL A 59 21.66 -1.35 -6.71
CA VAL A 59 20.42 -1.37 -7.50
C VAL A 59 20.35 -0.14 -8.39
N ASN A 60 20.07 -0.31 -9.69
CA ASN A 60 19.81 0.78 -10.59
C ASN A 60 18.51 1.49 -10.25
N ARG A 61 18.61 2.53 -9.41
CA ARG A 61 17.48 3.25 -8.83
C ARG A 61 16.52 3.80 -9.88
N PHE A 62 17.04 4.37 -10.96
CA PHE A 62 16.22 4.99 -11.99
C PHE A 62 15.41 3.94 -12.78
N ILE A 63 16.10 2.93 -13.33
CA ILE A 63 15.45 1.92 -14.17
C ILE A 63 14.45 1.09 -13.34
N THR A 64 14.82 0.73 -12.10
CA THR A 64 13.94 -0.02 -11.18
C THR A 64 12.67 0.77 -10.86
N THR A 65 12.78 2.10 -10.66
CA THR A 65 11.63 2.97 -10.42
C THR A 65 10.75 3.08 -11.67
N VAL A 66 11.34 3.29 -12.84
CA VAL A 66 10.60 3.36 -14.11
C VAL A 66 9.88 2.03 -14.39
N ALA A 67 10.54 0.90 -14.15
CA ALA A 67 9.92 -0.42 -14.29
C ALA A 67 8.67 -0.57 -13.41
N GLY A 68 8.76 -0.20 -12.13
CA GLY A 68 7.62 -0.33 -11.21
C GLY A 68 6.47 0.62 -11.53
N VAL A 69 6.76 1.87 -11.91
CA VAL A 69 5.74 2.82 -12.37
C VAL A 69 5.09 2.33 -13.66
N TYR A 70 5.88 1.83 -14.60
CA TYR A 70 5.35 1.26 -15.84
C TYR A 70 4.46 0.05 -15.54
N PHE A 71 4.87 -0.87 -14.67
CA PHE A 71 4.07 -2.01 -14.26
C PHE A 71 2.72 -1.59 -13.68
N PHE A 72 2.72 -0.60 -12.78
CA PHE A 72 1.51 -0.01 -12.23
C PHE A 72 0.58 0.53 -13.34
N LEU A 73 1.13 1.32 -14.27
CA LEU A 73 0.37 1.90 -15.39
C LEU A 73 -0.11 0.83 -16.38
N ALA A 74 0.67 -0.24 -16.60
CA ALA A 74 0.27 -1.36 -17.44
C ALA A 74 -0.96 -2.09 -16.85
N VAL A 75 -0.96 -2.34 -15.54
CA VAL A 75 -2.11 -2.91 -14.84
C VAL A 75 -3.32 -1.96 -14.93
N ALA A 76 -3.12 -0.67 -14.70
CA ALA A 76 -4.18 0.33 -14.83
C ALA A 76 -4.78 0.35 -16.25
N GLY A 77 -3.93 0.39 -17.29
CA GLY A 77 -4.35 0.38 -18.70
C GLY A 77 -5.11 -0.89 -19.08
N PHE A 78 -4.68 -2.04 -18.55
CA PHE A 78 -5.35 -3.31 -18.75
C PHE A 78 -6.70 -3.36 -18.04
N ARG A 79 -6.78 -2.93 -16.78
CA ARG A 79 -8.01 -2.92 -15.97
C ARG A 79 -9.05 -1.89 -16.45
N THR A 80 -8.61 -0.77 -17.01
CA THR A 80 -9.50 0.26 -17.61
C THR A 80 -9.95 -0.07 -19.03
N GLY A 81 -9.47 -1.16 -19.62
CA GLY A 81 -9.79 -1.54 -20.99
C GLY A 81 -9.15 -0.67 -22.07
N ILE A 82 -8.31 0.31 -21.70
CA ILE A 82 -7.56 1.15 -22.67
C ILE A 82 -6.65 0.28 -23.53
N VAL A 83 -6.07 -0.77 -22.92
CA VAL A 83 -5.26 -1.77 -23.61
C VAL A 83 -5.82 -3.15 -23.27
N GLY A 84 -6.63 -3.71 -24.13
CA GLY A 84 -7.28 -5.03 -23.93
C GLY A 84 -6.37 -6.24 -24.15
N ASN A 85 -5.05 -6.05 -24.25
CA ASN A 85 -4.11 -7.10 -24.62
C ASN A 85 -2.94 -7.15 -23.64
N PHE A 86 -2.49 -8.38 -23.31
CA PHE A 86 -1.31 -8.64 -22.46
C PHE A 86 0.00 -8.08 -23.01
N VAL A 87 0.05 -7.65 -24.26
CA VAL A 87 1.21 -6.98 -24.88
C VAL A 87 1.66 -5.75 -24.08
N VAL A 88 0.75 -5.11 -23.34
CA VAL A 88 1.09 -3.99 -22.44
C VAL A 88 2.16 -4.34 -21.39
N PHE A 89 2.30 -5.62 -21.02
CA PHE A 89 3.32 -6.05 -20.06
C PHE A 89 4.68 -6.36 -20.68
N VAL A 90 4.78 -6.41 -22.03
CA VAL A 90 6.05 -6.74 -22.72
C VAL A 90 7.16 -5.76 -22.38
N PRO A 91 6.99 -4.41 -22.36
CA PRO A 91 8.06 -3.50 -22.00
C PRO A 91 8.55 -3.70 -20.55
N TYR A 92 7.64 -4.05 -19.63
CA TYR A 92 8.03 -4.38 -18.26
C TYR A 92 8.93 -5.63 -18.21
N LEU A 93 8.53 -6.70 -18.90
CA LEU A 93 9.33 -7.93 -18.96
C LEU A 93 10.69 -7.69 -19.62
N LEU A 94 10.76 -6.90 -20.69
CA LEU A 94 12.01 -6.51 -21.30
C LEU A 94 12.91 -5.70 -20.34
N THR A 95 12.32 -4.81 -19.53
CA THR A 95 13.06 -4.05 -18.53
C THR A 95 13.60 -4.97 -17.42
N ILE A 96 12.84 -5.96 -17.00
CA ILE A 96 13.30 -6.97 -16.02
C ILE A 96 14.46 -7.79 -16.62
N ILE A 97 14.34 -8.26 -17.86
CA ILE A 97 15.42 -8.97 -18.56
C ILE A 97 16.68 -8.08 -18.65
N TYR A 98 16.51 -6.81 -19.02
CA TYR A 98 17.61 -5.84 -19.07
C TYR A 98 18.30 -5.69 -17.70
N LEU A 99 17.56 -5.61 -16.60
CA LEU A 99 18.12 -5.50 -15.25
C LEU A 99 18.93 -6.75 -14.86
N PHE A 100 18.49 -7.94 -15.28
CA PHE A 100 19.27 -9.18 -15.08
C PHE A 100 20.54 -9.18 -15.91
N ILE A 101 20.45 -8.86 -17.21
CA ILE A 101 21.61 -8.83 -18.10
C ILE A 101 22.59 -7.71 -17.67
N GLY A 102 22.09 -6.57 -17.25
CA GLY A 102 22.90 -5.45 -16.75
C GLY A 102 23.85 -5.85 -15.62
N GLY A 103 23.42 -6.75 -14.73
CA GLY A 103 24.26 -7.30 -13.67
C GLY A 103 25.51 -8.06 -14.18
N LEU A 104 25.51 -8.56 -15.41
CA LEU A 104 26.68 -9.24 -15.99
C LEU A 104 27.79 -8.24 -16.37
N TYR A 105 27.43 -6.99 -16.63
CA TYR A 105 28.34 -5.94 -17.09
C TYR A 105 28.73 -4.95 -15.98
N THR A 106 28.10 -5.03 -14.81
CA THR A 106 28.48 -4.25 -13.64
C THR A 106 29.56 -4.99 -12.86
N ALA A 107 30.67 -4.29 -12.56
CA ALA A 107 31.77 -4.84 -11.75
C ALA A 107 31.39 -5.00 -10.26
N ASN A 108 30.14 -5.30 -9.98
CA ASN A 108 29.62 -5.39 -8.62
C ASN A 108 29.99 -6.73 -7.99
N LYS A 109 30.39 -6.71 -6.72
CA LYS A 109 30.83 -7.90 -5.99
C LYS A 109 29.70 -8.91 -5.76
N ASN A 110 28.43 -8.46 -5.82
CA ASN A 110 27.27 -9.30 -5.52
C ASN A 110 26.02 -8.98 -6.36
N ALA A 111 26.07 -9.39 -7.64
CA ALA A 111 24.94 -9.21 -8.55
C ALA A 111 23.64 -9.88 -8.06
N ILE A 112 23.75 -10.95 -7.27
CA ILE A 112 22.57 -11.67 -6.72
C ILE A 112 21.81 -10.75 -5.75
N ASN A 113 22.52 -9.99 -4.91
CA ASN A 113 21.88 -9.03 -4.01
C ASN A 113 21.17 -7.92 -4.79
N ASP A 114 21.79 -7.40 -5.85
CA ASP A 114 21.17 -6.38 -6.69
C ASP A 114 19.88 -6.88 -7.34
N TRP A 115 19.88 -8.10 -7.87
CA TRP A 115 18.68 -8.73 -8.41
C TRP A 115 17.63 -8.99 -7.36
N ALA A 116 18.03 -9.50 -6.19
CA ALA A 116 17.10 -9.78 -5.08
C ALA A 116 16.41 -8.50 -4.60
N TYR A 117 17.17 -7.42 -4.36
CA TYR A 117 16.59 -6.14 -3.93
C TYR A 117 15.78 -5.47 -5.03
N THR A 118 16.19 -5.59 -6.29
CA THR A 118 15.40 -5.12 -7.43
C THR A 118 14.06 -5.84 -7.49
N MET A 119 14.06 -7.18 -7.48
CA MET A 119 12.82 -7.97 -7.52
C MET A 119 11.97 -7.74 -6.28
N LEU A 120 12.57 -7.61 -5.10
CA LEU A 120 11.83 -7.29 -3.88
C LEU A 120 11.09 -5.96 -4.01
N SER A 121 11.68 -4.93 -4.62
CA SER A 121 10.99 -3.66 -4.87
C SER A 121 9.76 -3.82 -5.78
N GLN A 122 9.87 -4.66 -6.81
CA GLN A 122 8.76 -4.91 -7.74
C GLN A 122 7.63 -5.71 -7.06
N MET A 123 7.98 -6.76 -6.29
CA MET A 123 7.01 -7.63 -5.63
C MET A 123 6.41 -7.01 -4.37
N TYR A 124 7.18 -6.23 -3.62
CA TYR A 124 6.76 -5.67 -2.34
C TYR A 124 6.10 -4.29 -2.47
N ILE A 125 6.43 -3.51 -3.52
CA ILE A 125 5.91 -2.16 -3.70
C ILE A 125 5.08 -2.03 -4.99
N ALA A 126 5.65 -2.33 -6.17
CA ALA A 126 4.97 -2.11 -7.43
C ALA A 126 3.72 -3.00 -7.58
N LEU A 127 3.84 -4.29 -7.27
CA LEU A 127 2.72 -5.24 -7.36
C LEU A 127 1.57 -4.88 -6.41
N PRO A 128 1.78 -4.66 -5.09
CA PRO A 128 0.71 -4.25 -4.19
C PRO A 128 -0.01 -2.96 -4.63
N PHE A 129 0.73 -1.92 -4.99
CA PHE A 129 0.09 -0.70 -5.46
C PHE A 129 -0.65 -0.89 -6.78
N SER A 130 -0.14 -1.71 -7.71
CA SER A 130 -0.85 -1.99 -8.95
C SER A 130 -2.19 -2.71 -8.73
N MET A 131 -2.28 -3.51 -7.66
CA MET A 131 -3.52 -4.20 -7.28
C MET A 131 -4.65 -3.25 -6.85
N ILE A 132 -4.37 -1.97 -6.53
CA ILE A 132 -5.44 -1.00 -6.28
C ILE A 132 -6.32 -0.80 -7.52
N ASN A 133 -5.75 -0.94 -8.73
CA ASN A 133 -6.51 -0.87 -9.97
C ASN A 133 -7.45 -2.08 -10.12
N VAL A 134 -7.12 -3.21 -9.50
CA VAL A 134 -8.01 -4.38 -9.48
C VAL A 134 -9.23 -4.13 -8.59
N LEU A 135 -9.04 -3.40 -7.48
CA LEU A 135 -10.14 -2.99 -6.60
C LEU A 135 -10.99 -1.88 -7.21
N ALA A 136 -10.37 -0.97 -7.97
CA ALA A 136 -11.01 0.24 -8.47
C ALA A 136 -11.75 0.05 -9.79
N PHE A 137 -11.32 -0.89 -10.64
CA PHE A 137 -11.90 -1.12 -11.97
C PHE A 137 -12.41 -2.55 -12.08
N GLU A 138 -13.72 -2.68 -12.20
CA GLU A 138 -14.39 -3.98 -12.30
C GLU A 138 -15.19 -4.07 -13.60
N THR A 139 -15.12 -5.23 -14.24
CA THR A 139 -15.98 -5.52 -15.40
C THR A 139 -17.31 -6.03 -14.87
N SER A 140 -18.39 -5.33 -15.16
CA SER A 140 -19.73 -5.73 -14.80
C SER A 140 -20.11 -7.00 -15.57
N ALA A 141 -20.59 -8.00 -14.84
CA ALA A 141 -21.09 -9.24 -15.44
C ALA A 141 -22.41 -9.02 -16.21
N PHE A 142 -23.10 -7.91 -15.97
CA PHE A 142 -24.40 -7.63 -16.56
C PHE A 142 -24.30 -7.01 -17.96
N ASP A 143 -23.42 -6.02 -18.14
CA ASP A 143 -23.30 -5.27 -19.39
C ASP A 143 -21.93 -5.41 -20.07
N GLY A 144 -20.97 -6.10 -19.42
CA GLY A 144 -19.60 -6.25 -19.89
C GLY A 144 -18.78 -4.94 -19.87
N GLN A 145 -19.33 -3.86 -19.31
CA GLN A 145 -18.64 -2.58 -19.22
C GLN A 145 -17.72 -2.53 -18.00
N ILE A 146 -16.69 -1.70 -18.10
CA ILE A 146 -15.77 -1.45 -17.00
C ILE A 146 -16.28 -0.27 -16.20
N HIS A 147 -16.58 -0.52 -14.94
CA HIS A 147 -17.03 0.51 -14.00
C HIS A 147 -15.92 0.84 -13.01
N TYR A 148 -15.84 2.13 -12.69
CA TYR A 148 -14.96 2.63 -11.63
C TYR A 148 -15.69 2.59 -10.29
N ASP A 149 -15.13 1.85 -9.36
CA ASP A 149 -15.55 1.86 -7.96
C ASP A 149 -14.59 2.70 -7.13
N MET A 150 -15.10 3.80 -6.58
CA MET A 150 -14.36 4.63 -5.65
C MET A 150 -14.33 4.03 -4.24
N LEU A 151 -15.46 3.44 -3.82
CA LEU A 151 -15.69 3.07 -2.43
C LEU A 151 -14.81 1.89 -1.99
N LEU A 152 -14.67 0.89 -2.85
CA LEU A 152 -13.94 -0.33 -2.51
C LEU A 152 -12.44 -0.06 -2.23
N PRO A 153 -11.65 0.57 -3.12
CA PRO A 153 -10.26 0.88 -2.83
C PRO A 153 -10.11 1.94 -1.72
N LEU A 154 -11.02 2.92 -1.62
CA LEU A 154 -10.98 3.91 -0.54
C LEU A 154 -11.27 3.28 0.82
N SER A 155 -12.16 2.29 0.89
CA SER A 155 -12.47 1.59 2.15
C SER A 155 -11.26 0.91 2.77
N VAL A 156 -10.33 0.38 1.95
CA VAL A 156 -9.07 -0.18 2.46
C VAL A 156 -8.30 0.85 3.27
N PHE A 157 -8.17 2.10 2.78
CA PHE A 157 -7.48 3.17 3.50
C PHE A 157 -8.27 3.63 4.72
N ILE A 158 -9.61 3.73 4.63
CA ILE A 158 -10.45 4.06 5.78
C ILE A 158 -10.26 3.01 6.88
N PHE A 159 -10.21 1.72 6.55
CA PHE A 159 -9.97 0.64 7.51
C PHE A 159 -8.58 0.72 8.12
N LEU A 160 -7.53 1.01 7.33
CA LEU A 160 -6.17 1.21 7.83
C LEU A 160 -6.10 2.38 8.81
N TRP A 161 -6.61 3.56 8.43
CA TRP A 161 -6.61 4.75 9.31
C TRP A 161 -7.44 4.54 10.58
N THR A 162 -8.57 3.84 10.46
CA THR A 162 -9.42 3.48 11.61
C THR A 162 -8.71 2.48 12.53
N ASN A 163 -8.04 1.47 11.94
CA ASN A 163 -7.24 0.51 12.70
C ASN A 163 -6.13 1.19 13.48
N ASP A 164 -5.36 2.08 12.85
CA ASP A 164 -4.25 2.78 13.49
C ASP A 164 -4.74 3.70 14.63
N THR A 165 -5.83 4.43 14.39
CA THR A 165 -6.45 5.28 15.41
C THR A 165 -6.98 4.47 16.57
N GLY A 166 -7.74 3.40 16.29
CA GLY A 166 -8.29 2.51 17.30
C GLY A 166 -7.21 1.77 18.10
N ALA A 167 -6.15 1.32 17.39
CA ALA A 167 -5.01 0.67 18.02
C ALA A 167 -4.22 1.62 18.91
N TYR A 168 -4.04 2.89 18.50
CA TYR A 168 -3.41 3.91 19.33
C TYR A 168 -4.25 4.21 20.58
N CYS A 169 -5.54 4.44 20.45
CA CYS A 169 -6.43 4.73 21.57
C CYS A 169 -6.46 3.56 22.57
N SER A 170 -6.72 2.35 22.09
CA SER A 170 -6.82 1.15 22.94
C SER A 170 -5.47 0.75 23.54
N GLY A 171 -4.41 0.82 22.76
CA GLY A 171 -3.05 0.50 23.19
C GLY A 171 -2.51 1.48 24.22
N SER A 172 -2.87 2.78 24.15
CA SER A 172 -2.47 3.79 25.14
C SER A 172 -3.20 3.61 26.47
N LEU A 173 -4.45 3.12 26.47
CA LEU A 173 -5.26 2.93 27.66
C LEU A 173 -5.04 1.56 28.31
N PHE A 174 -4.94 0.52 27.52
CA PHE A 174 -4.99 -0.88 27.98
C PHE A 174 -3.74 -1.71 27.62
N GLY A 175 -2.80 -1.17 26.82
CA GLY A 175 -1.67 -1.91 26.27
C GLY A 175 -0.69 -2.41 27.34
N LYS A 176 -0.72 -3.70 27.62
CA LYS A 176 0.17 -4.40 28.56
C LYS A 176 1.11 -5.38 27.85
N HIS A 177 0.58 -6.12 26.88
CA HIS A 177 1.32 -7.19 26.20
C HIS A 177 1.82 -6.70 24.85
N LYS A 178 3.15 -6.63 24.68
CA LYS A 178 3.76 -6.19 23.42
C LYS A 178 3.54 -7.21 22.32
N LEU A 179 3.20 -6.73 21.10
CA LEU A 179 2.94 -7.59 19.94
C LEU A 179 4.24 -8.20 19.40
N PHE A 180 5.25 -7.36 19.09
CA PHE A 180 6.57 -7.77 18.62
C PHE A 180 7.66 -6.88 19.23
N PRO A 181 8.14 -7.19 20.47
CA PRO A 181 9.10 -6.35 21.19
C PRO A 181 10.40 -6.07 20.43
N ARG A 182 10.85 -7.05 19.64
CA ARG A 182 12.11 -6.97 18.86
C ARG A 182 12.03 -5.97 17.70
N ILE A 183 10.83 -5.75 17.12
CA ILE A 183 10.64 -4.96 15.91
C ILE A 183 10.00 -3.62 16.25
N SER A 184 8.91 -3.63 17.02
CA SER A 184 8.15 -2.48 17.44
C SER A 184 7.80 -2.54 18.92
N THR A 185 8.34 -1.62 19.70
CA THR A 185 8.04 -1.51 21.14
C THR A 185 6.72 -0.80 21.43
N ALA A 186 6.14 -0.13 20.44
CA ALA A 186 4.90 0.64 20.60
C ALA A 186 3.64 -0.24 20.49
N LYS A 187 3.65 -1.25 19.60
CA LYS A 187 2.47 -2.08 19.33
C LYS A 187 2.19 -3.08 20.45
N SER A 188 0.91 -3.22 20.81
CA SER A 188 0.40 -4.18 21.80
C SER A 188 -0.75 -5.02 21.24
N TRP A 189 -0.99 -6.19 21.84
CA TRP A 189 -2.11 -7.06 21.49
C TRP A 189 -3.45 -6.38 21.76
N GLU A 190 -3.57 -5.70 22.91
CA GLU A 190 -4.79 -4.97 23.28
C GLU A 190 -5.08 -3.82 22.30
N GLY A 191 -4.00 -3.15 21.84
CA GLY A 191 -4.11 -2.13 20.78
C GLY A 191 -4.62 -2.73 19.48
N SER A 192 -4.03 -3.84 19.01
CA SER A 192 -4.43 -4.48 17.76
C SER A 192 -5.87 -5.00 17.79
N ILE A 193 -6.31 -5.59 18.91
CA ILE A 193 -7.70 -6.04 19.08
C ILE A 193 -8.64 -4.83 19.08
N GLY A 194 -8.30 -3.76 19.82
CA GLY A 194 -9.09 -2.54 19.83
C GLY A 194 -9.22 -1.91 18.44
N GLY A 195 -8.11 -1.82 17.69
CA GLY A 195 -8.12 -1.37 16.29
C GLY A 195 -9.08 -2.19 15.43
N GLY A 196 -9.01 -3.52 15.53
CA GLY A 196 -9.94 -4.42 14.85
C GLY A 196 -11.43 -4.19 15.18
N ILE A 197 -11.76 -3.91 16.45
CA ILE A 197 -13.14 -3.56 16.87
C ILE A 197 -13.59 -2.26 16.17
N PHE A 198 -12.75 -1.22 16.14
CA PHE A 198 -13.08 0.02 15.46
C PHE A 198 -13.27 -0.21 13.93
N VAL A 199 -12.47 -1.07 13.33
CA VAL A 199 -12.62 -1.43 11.91
C VAL A 199 -13.91 -2.18 11.64
N ILE A 200 -14.33 -3.10 12.51
CA ILE A 200 -15.62 -3.78 12.37
C ILE A 200 -16.79 -2.79 12.38
N ILE A 201 -16.76 -1.80 13.28
CA ILE A 201 -17.78 -0.75 13.33
C ILE A 201 -17.76 0.07 12.02
N ALA A 202 -16.58 0.49 11.54
CA ALA A 202 -16.45 1.22 10.29
C ALA A 202 -16.94 0.38 9.09
N ALA A 203 -16.62 -0.91 9.06
CA ALA A 203 -17.06 -1.81 8.00
C ALA A 203 -18.59 -2.00 7.95
N ILE A 204 -19.24 -2.07 9.10
CA ILE A 204 -20.70 -2.10 9.18
C ILE A 204 -21.29 -0.80 8.63
N ILE A 205 -20.74 0.36 9.01
CA ILE A 205 -21.20 1.67 8.52
C ILE A 205 -21.03 1.76 6.99
N ILE A 206 -19.86 1.38 6.48
CA ILE A 206 -19.59 1.40 5.02
C ILE A 206 -20.52 0.41 4.32
N GLY A 207 -20.77 -0.77 4.88
CA GLY A 207 -21.68 -1.76 4.32
C GLY A 207 -23.12 -1.23 4.22
N TYR A 208 -23.60 -0.48 5.18
CA TYR A 208 -24.92 0.19 5.10
C TYR A 208 -24.94 1.27 4.01
N ILE A 209 -23.92 2.14 3.96
CA ILE A 209 -23.81 3.19 2.92
C ILE A 209 -23.72 2.60 1.51
N ALA A 210 -22.94 1.51 1.36
CA ALA A 210 -22.77 0.85 0.07
C ALA A 210 -24.05 0.14 -0.41
N ASN A 211 -24.89 -0.36 0.51
CA ASN A 211 -26.10 -1.10 0.18
C ASN A 211 -27.33 -0.23 -0.08
N ASP A 212 -27.27 1.09 0.18
CA ASP A 212 -28.31 2.05 -0.21
C ASP A 212 -28.34 2.29 -1.75
N GLY A 213 -27.35 1.78 -2.50
CA GLY A 213 -27.32 1.82 -3.96
C GLY A 213 -27.78 0.50 -4.61
N GLU A 214 -28.18 0.55 -5.89
CA GLU A 214 -28.72 -0.60 -6.63
C GLU A 214 -27.72 -1.75 -6.91
N ALA A 215 -26.42 -1.57 -6.63
CA ALA A 215 -25.38 -2.55 -6.87
C ALA A 215 -24.86 -3.16 -5.56
N HIS A 216 -25.53 -4.20 -5.07
CA HIS A 216 -25.05 -4.98 -3.92
C HIS A 216 -23.80 -5.81 -4.28
N ARG A 217 -22.61 -5.26 -4.08
CA ARG A 217 -21.35 -5.98 -4.34
C ARG A 217 -20.95 -6.91 -3.19
N LEU A 218 -21.15 -6.46 -1.95
CA LEU A 218 -20.80 -7.20 -0.74
C LEU A 218 -21.95 -7.12 0.28
N SER A 219 -22.27 -8.24 0.90
CA SER A 219 -23.11 -8.25 2.09
C SER A 219 -22.41 -7.48 3.23
N ILE A 220 -23.17 -7.07 4.26
CA ILE A 220 -22.58 -6.45 5.47
C ILE A 220 -21.51 -7.36 6.07
N LEU A 221 -21.72 -8.68 6.07
CA LEU A 221 -20.72 -9.65 6.55
C LEU A 221 -19.48 -9.67 5.65
N GLY A 222 -19.65 -9.51 4.33
CA GLY A 222 -18.55 -9.37 3.40
C GLY A 222 -17.70 -8.12 3.67
N TRP A 223 -18.34 -6.99 3.98
CA TRP A 223 -17.65 -5.76 4.38
C TRP A 223 -16.89 -5.92 5.70
N VAL A 224 -17.50 -6.57 6.70
CA VAL A 224 -16.85 -6.87 7.98
C VAL A 224 -15.63 -7.79 7.77
N GLY A 225 -15.78 -8.84 6.95
CA GLY A 225 -14.66 -9.72 6.61
C GLY A 225 -13.52 -8.98 5.92
N LEU A 226 -13.82 -8.09 4.95
CA LEU A 226 -12.84 -7.23 4.30
C LEU A 226 -12.12 -6.34 5.31
N GLY A 227 -12.86 -5.71 6.22
CA GLY A 227 -12.29 -4.87 7.27
C GLY A 227 -11.33 -5.65 8.18
N VAL A 228 -11.72 -6.85 8.62
CA VAL A 228 -10.86 -7.73 9.44
C VAL A 228 -9.59 -8.12 8.70
N VAL A 229 -9.70 -8.53 7.44
CA VAL A 229 -8.53 -8.86 6.59
C VAL A 229 -7.60 -7.66 6.48
N VAL A 230 -8.12 -6.48 6.17
CA VAL A 230 -7.32 -5.24 6.06
C VAL A 230 -6.64 -4.88 7.38
N ALA A 231 -7.33 -4.99 8.52
CA ALA A 231 -6.77 -4.69 9.84
C ALA A 231 -5.61 -5.63 10.19
N VAL A 232 -5.80 -6.94 9.97
CA VAL A 232 -4.76 -7.96 10.25
C VAL A 232 -3.55 -7.76 9.35
N PHE A 233 -3.75 -7.72 8.03
CA PHE A 233 -2.65 -7.61 7.08
C PHE A 233 -2.01 -6.22 7.07
N GLY A 234 -2.76 -5.16 7.38
CA GLY A 234 -2.21 -3.83 7.59
C GLY A 234 -1.27 -3.77 8.79
N THR A 235 -1.68 -4.38 9.91
CA THR A 235 -0.81 -4.48 11.10
C THR A 235 0.49 -5.25 10.80
N TRP A 236 0.42 -6.32 10.01
CA TRP A 236 1.60 -7.07 9.60
C TRP A 236 2.44 -6.32 8.56
N GLY A 237 1.82 -5.54 7.68
CA GLY A 237 2.52 -4.72 6.69
C GLY A 237 3.47 -3.72 7.36
N ASP A 238 2.99 -2.95 8.33
CA ASP A 238 3.82 -2.04 9.12
C ASP A 238 4.94 -2.79 9.89
N LEU A 239 4.66 -3.99 10.44
CA LEU A 239 5.71 -4.78 11.09
C LEU A 239 6.78 -5.27 10.12
N VAL A 240 6.41 -5.68 8.91
CA VAL A 240 7.34 -6.11 7.86
C VAL A 240 8.20 -4.93 7.42
N GLU A 241 7.61 -3.76 7.19
CA GLU A 241 8.35 -2.54 6.83
C GLU A 241 9.26 -2.09 7.99
N SER A 242 8.78 -2.14 9.22
CA SER A 242 9.57 -1.87 10.40
C SER A 242 10.78 -2.82 10.52
N LEU A 243 10.59 -4.12 10.26
CA LEU A 243 11.69 -5.09 10.24
C LEU A 243 12.71 -4.75 9.15
N PHE A 244 12.24 -4.42 7.95
CA PHE A 244 13.10 -4.00 6.84
C PHE A 244 13.96 -2.78 7.24
N LYS A 245 13.37 -1.73 7.80
CA LYS A 245 14.10 -0.54 8.28
C LYS A 245 15.15 -0.88 9.35
N ARG A 246 14.78 -1.72 10.33
CA ARG A 246 15.72 -2.15 11.38
C ARG A 246 16.89 -2.96 10.83
N THR A 247 16.64 -3.80 9.84
CA THR A 247 17.70 -4.58 9.17
C THR A 247 18.69 -3.67 8.41
N LEU A 248 18.22 -2.53 7.93
CA LEU A 248 19.07 -1.50 7.29
C LEU A 248 19.66 -0.48 8.28
N GLY A 249 19.37 -0.59 9.59
CA GLY A 249 19.88 0.31 10.61
C GLY A 249 19.23 1.70 10.61
N VAL A 250 18.09 1.87 9.92
CA VAL A 250 17.38 3.14 9.83
C VAL A 250 16.04 3.09 10.59
N LYS A 251 15.46 4.26 10.83
CA LYS A 251 14.14 4.40 11.45
C LYS A 251 13.07 4.81 10.45
N ASP A 252 13.36 5.74 9.59
CA ASP A 252 12.44 6.31 8.61
C ASP A 252 12.98 6.02 7.21
N SER A 253 12.09 5.80 6.23
CA SER A 253 12.47 5.44 4.86
C SER A 253 12.99 6.64 4.05
N GLY A 254 12.60 7.85 4.45
CA GLY A 254 12.96 9.09 3.77
C GLY A 254 12.46 10.33 4.51
N ASN A 255 12.56 11.49 3.86
CA ASN A 255 12.17 12.79 4.42
C ASN A 255 11.28 13.60 3.44
N ILE A 256 10.60 12.95 2.50
CA ILE A 256 9.80 13.61 1.46
C ILE A 256 8.62 14.36 2.09
N LEU A 257 8.00 13.79 3.14
CA LEU A 257 6.87 14.43 3.82
C LEU A 257 7.34 15.11 5.11
N PRO A 258 7.29 16.45 5.19
CA PRO A 258 7.74 17.19 6.37
C PRO A 258 7.03 16.73 7.65
N GLY A 259 7.81 16.27 8.64
CA GLY A 259 7.31 15.76 9.92
C GLY A 259 6.65 14.38 9.88
N HIS A 260 6.59 13.73 8.70
CA HIS A 260 5.94 12.42 8.50
C HIS A 260 6.85 11.32 7.93
N GLY A 261 8.14 11.60 7.68
CA GLY A 261 9.07 10.61 7.12
C GLY A 261 8.98 10.48 5.61
N GLY A 262 9.23 9.29 5.10
CA GLY A 262 9.18 8.98 3.68
C GLY A 262 7.78 8.63 3.16
N MET A 263 7.70 8.49 1.84
CA MET A 263 6.49 8.00 1.17
C MET A 263 6.21 6.54 1.56
N LEU A 264 7.24 5.71 1.59
CA LEU A 264 7.13 4.30 1.96
C LEU A 264 6.58 4.14 3.39
N ASP A 265 7.03 4.99 4.35
CA ASP A 265 6.54 5.00 5.73
C ASP A 265 5.03 5.32 5.87
N ARG A 266 4.41 5.93 4.86
CA ARG A 266 2.98 6.30 4.87
C ARG A 266 2.08 5.22 4.29
N PHE A 267 2.64 4.30 3.55
CA PHE A 267 1.91 3.26 2.85
C PHE A 267 2.33 1.84 3.27
N ASP A 268 3.15 1.72 4.29
CA ASP A 268 3.68 0.46 4.83
C ASP A 268 2.60 -0.60 5.08
N SER A 269 1.53 -0.22 5.79
CA SER A 269 0.38 -1.06 6.08
C SER A 269 -0.37 -1.47 4.80
N SER A 270 -0.46 -0.56 3.82
CA SER A 270 -1.20 -0.79 2.58
C SER A 270 -0.54 -1.80 1.65
N LEU A 271 0.80 -1.96 1.73
CA LEU A 271 1.55 -2.90 0.89
C LEU A 271 1.13 -4.36 1.10
N MET A 272 0.66 -4.73 2.27
CA MET A 272 0.11 -6.07 2.53
C MET A 272 -1.42 -6.08 2.55
N ALA A 273 -2.06 -4.99 2.97
CA ALA A 273 -3.51 -4.90 3.05
C ALA A 273 -4.20 -4.93 1.68
N ILE A 274 -3.64 -4.22 0.66
CA ILE A 274 -4.22 -4.19 -0.69
C ILE A 274 -4.23 -5.59 -1.33
N PRO A 275 -3.10 -6.33 -1.41
CA PRO A 275 -3.11 -7.70 -1.91
C PRO A 275 -4.06 -8.63 -1.15
N ALA A 276 -4.08 -8.52 0.20
CA ALA A 276 -4.96 -9.33 1.02
C ALA A 276 -6.44 -9.03 0.76
N ALA A 277 -6.81 -7.77 0.56
CA ALA A 277 -8.15 -7.36 0.16
C ALA A 277 -8.54 -7.96 -1.19
N VAL A 278 -7.66 -7.92 -2.19
CA VAL A 278 -7.89 -8.54 -3.50
C VAL A 278 -8.09 -10.06 -3.36
N ILE A 279 -7.20 -10.73 -2.64
CA ILE A 279 -7.30 -12.18 -2.40
C ILE A 279 -8.64 -12.51 -1.72
N TYR A 280 -9.03 -11.78 -0.68
CA TYR A 280 -10.29 -11.97 0.02
C TYR A 280 -11.50 -11.86 -0.92
N LEU A 281 -11.55 -10.81 -1.75
CA LEU A 281 -12.67 -10.60 -2.67
C LEU A 281 -12.77 -11.67 -3.74
N TYR A 282 -11.65 -12.09 -4.33
CA TYR A 282 -11.65 -13.21 -5.28
C TYR A 282 -12.03 -14.54 -4.62
N THR A 283 -11.63 -14.74 -3.36
CA THR A 283 -12.03 -15.93 -2.60
C THR A 283 -13.55 -15.96 -2.38
N LEU A 284 -14.17 -14.83 -2.05
CA LEU A 284 -15.63 -14.74 -1.94
C LEU A 284 -16.34 -15.06 -3.26
N GLN A 285 -15.80 -14.61 -4.41
CA GLN A 285 -16.38 -14.93 -5.72
C GLN A 285 -16.27 -16.40 -6.09
N LEU A 286 -15.28 -17.14 -5.56
CA LEU A 286 -15.11 -18.57 -5.82
C LEU A 286 -16.06 -19.45 -5.00
N PHE A 287 -16.49 -18.99 -3.83
CA PHE A 287 -17.28 -19.78 -2.88
C PHE A 287 -18.68 -19.20 -2.61
N GLY A 288 -19.04 -18.07 -3.20
CA GLY A 288 -20.36 -17.43 -3.14
C GLY A 288 -21.04 -17.44 -4.49
#